data_58ce5cb3815c4820ee958379c2b5a7e8
#
_entry.id   58ce5cb3815c4820ee958379c2b5a7e8
#
_cell.length_a   1.000
_cell.length_b   1.000
_cell.length_c   1.000
_cell.angle_alpha   90.00
_cell.angle_beta   90.00
_cell.angle_gamma   90.00
#
_symmetry.space_group_name_H-M   'P 1'
#
loop_
_entity.id
_entity.type
_entity.pdbx_description
1 polymer ?
#
loop_
_entity_poly.entity_id
_entity_poly.type
_entity_poly.pdbx_seq_one_letter_code
_entity_poly.pdbx_strand_id
1 'polypeptide(L)'
;DMYGDITCGDMGLNTQNYGWFYTDELGQSYTRRAYLWSYYYDIIRLTNKCVNALQAQVGKEGLTEVELINAHADEFYYYAEVLAMRGWAYANLQKWFCLTPEQIATQGYTMADYMSIPVYTEEATEQDTIIGAPLSSAEDVYRRAEEDLKSAIYYFDILEKEGMTRTIKQEM
;
A
#
# COMPACT_ATOMS: atom_id res chain seq x y z
N ASP A 1 6.85 -5.70 -13.27
CA ASP A 1 5.56 -5.04 -13.58
C ASP A 1 5.48 -4.83 -15.09
N MET A 2 4.71 -5.69 -15.78
CA MET A 2 4.58 -5.70 -17.24
C MET A 2 4.31 -4.31 -17.84
N TYR A 3 3.54 -3.47 -17.17
CA TYR A 3 3.22 -2.12 -17.64
C TYR A 3 4.44 -1.19 -17.56
N GLY A 4 5.20 -1.26 -16.47
CA GLY A 4 6.45 -0.52 -16.33
C GLY A 4 7.49 -0.97 -17.36
N ASP A 5 7.63 -2.27 -17.56
CA ASP A 5 8.60 -2.85 -18.50
C ASP A 5 8.31 -2.44 -19.95
N ILE A 6 7.02 -2.30 -20.31
CA ILE A 6 6.59 -1.80 -21.63
C ILE A 6 6.89 -0.32 -21.79
N THR A 7 6.57 0.51 -20.79
CA THR A 7 6.78 1.96 -20.85
C THR A 7 8.26 2.35 -20.80
N CYS A 8 9.11 1.54 -20.18
CA CYS A 8 10.57 1.71 -20.18
C CYS A 8 11.25 1.17 -21.44
N GLY A 9 10.53 0.48 -22.32
CA GLY A 9 11.07 -0.09 -23.54
C GLY A 9 11.80 -1.43 -23.35
N ASP A 10 11.74 -2.00 -22.13
CA ASP A 10 12.40 -3.28 -21.80
C ASP A 10 11.63 -4.48 -22.41
N MET A 11 10.38 -4.27 -22.78
CA MET A 11 9.53 -5.29 -23.39
C MET A 11 8.98 -4.82 -24.73
N GLY A 12 9.27 -5.57 -25.81
CA GLY A 12 8.70 -5.35 -27.13
C GLY A 12 7.29 -5.91 -27.24
N LEU A 13 6.36 -5.14 -27.80
CA LEU A 13 4.98 -5.55 -28.01
C LEU A 13 4.68 -5.88 -29.45
N ASN A 14 3.90 -6.93 -29.67
CA ASN A 14 3.32 -7.21 -30.95
C ASN A 14 2.01 -6.41 -31.12
N THR A 15 1.95 -5.59 -32.17
CA THR A 15 0.82 -4.70 -32.48
C THR A 15 -0.51 -5.41 -32.68
N GLN A 16 -0.52 -6.70 -32.99
CA GLN A 16 -1.76 -7.44 -33.30
C GLN A 16 -2.62 -7.73 -32.06
N ASN A 17 -2.02 -7.93 -30.89
CA ASN A 17 -2.76 -8.33 -29.69
C ASN A 17 -2.86 -7.23 -28.61
N TYR A 18 -1.97 -6.25 -28.62
CA TYR A 18 -1.87 -5.21 -27.59
C TYR A 18 -1.52 -3.84 -28.18
N GLY A 19 -2.04 -3.51 -29.36
CA GLY A 19 -1.75 -2.28 -30.10
C GLY A 19 -1.98 -0.98 -29.31
N TRP A 20 -2.84 -1.05 -28.33
CA TRP A 20 -3.13 0.02 -27.37
C TRP A 20 -2.03 0.30 -26.36
N PHE A 21 -1.11 -0.63 -26.07
CA PHE A 21 0.12 -0.35 -25.34
C PHE A 21 1.14 0.36 -26.20
N TYR A 22 1.09 0.11 -27.51
CA TYR A 22 2.01 0.67 -28.48
C TYR A 22 1.76 2.18 -28.71
N THR A 23 0.53 2.64 -28.56
CA THR A 23 0.16 4.05 -28.78
C THR A 23 0.45 4.93 -27.57
N ASP A 24 0.89 4.36 -26.45
CA ASP A 24 1.24 5.06 -25.20
C ASP A 24 0.22 6.14 -24.77
N GLU A 25 -1.06 5.87 -25.02
CA GLU A 25 -2.15 6.79 -24.71
C GLU A 25 -2.44 6.80 -23.21
N LEU A 26 -1.53 7.42 -22.44
CA LEU A 26 -1.65 7.61 -21.00
C LEU A 26 -2.49 8.84 -20.60
N GLY A 27 -3.38 9.29 -21.47
CA GLY A 27 -4.29 10.41 -21.20
C GLY A 27 -5.13 10.23 -19.92
N GLN A 28 -5.56 11.33 -19.30
CA GLN A 28 -6.33 11.32 -18.04
C GLN A 28 -7.61 10.46 -18.10
N SER A 29 -8.22 10.33 -19.27
CA SER A 29 -9.45 9.55 -19.48
C SER A 29 -9.21 8.06 -19.73
N TYR A 30 -7.96 7.59 -19.66
CA TYR A 30 -7.64 6.24 -20.06
C TYR A 30 -7.99 5.22 -18.98
N THR A 31 -8.88 4.27 -19.32
CA THR A 31 -9.47 3.27 -18.43
C THR A 31 -8.44 2.48 -17.61
N ARG A 32 -7.22 2.32 -18.10
CA ARG A 32 -6.17 1.53 -17.42
C ARG A 32 -5.47 2.23 -16.28
N ARG A 33 -5.32 3.55 -16.36
CA ARG A 33 -4.88 4.33 -15.19
C ARG A 33 -5.90 4.18 -14.07
N ALA A 34 -7.20 4.18 -14.43
CA ALA A 34 -8.27 3.93 -13.47
C ALA A 34 -8.18 2.52 -12.86
N TYR A 35 -7.79 1.50 -13.64
CA TYR A 35 -7.59 0.14 -13.10
C TYR A 35 -6.43 0.07 -12.11
N LEU A 36 -5.28 0.68 -12.40
CA LEU A 36 -4.15 0.72 -11.47
C LEU A 36 -4.52 1.48 -10.19
N TRP A 37 -5.17 2.63 -10.33
CA TRP A 37 -5.69 3.40 -9.21
C TRP A 37 -6.62 2.57 -8.34
N SER A 38 -7.64 1.98 -8.94
CA SER A 38 -8.62 1.15 -8.24
C SER A 38 -7.96 -0.07 -7.59
N TYR A 39 -7.02 -0.72 -8.26
CA TYR A 39 -6.31 -1.88 -7.75
C TYR A 39 -5.58 -1.58 -6.44
N TYR A 40 -4.80 -0.50 -6.38
CA TYR A 40 -4.08 -0.15 -5.17
C TYR A 40 -5.01 0.33 -4.06
N TYR A 41 -6.06 1.09 -4.39
CA TYR A 41 -7.05 1.49 -3.40
C TYR A 41 -7.93 0.33 -2.90
N ASP A 42 -8.18 -0.68 -3.70
CA ASP A 42 -8.83 -1.91 -3.24
C ASP A 42 -7.94 -2.66 -2.25
N ILE A 43 -6.63 -2.73 -2.49
CA ILE A 43 -5.69 -3.27 -1.50
C ILE A 43 -5.77 -2.48 -0.20
N ILE A 44 -5.67 -1.15 -0.25
CA ILE A 44 -5.74 -0.29 0.94
C ILE A 44 -7.07 -0.50 1.69
N ARG A 45 -8.19 -0.55 0.99
CA ARG A 45 -9.51 -0.78 1.57
C ARG A 45 -9.60 -2.14 2.27
N LEU A 46 -9.10 -3.19 1.63
CA LEU A 46 -9.10 -4.53 2.21
C LEU A 46 -8.16 -4.62 3.41
N THR A 47 -6.97 -4.05 3.31
CA THR A 47 -6.00 -4.04 4.42
C THR A 47 -6.51 -3.24 5.61
N ASN A 48 -7.17 -2.10 5.40
CA ASN A 48 -7.80 -1.34 6.49
C ASN A 48 -8.87 -2.18 7.23
N LYS A 49 -9.68 -2.94 6.49
CA LYS A 49 -10.67 -3.87 7.11
C LYS A 49 -9.99 -4.96 7.93
N CYS A 50 -8.89 -5.54 7.41
CA CYS A 50 -8.13 -6.56 8.14
C CYS A 50 -7.47 -5.98 9.39
N VAL A 51 -6.87 -4.79 9.31
CA VAL A 51 -6.27 -4.09 10.45
C VAL A 51 -7.31 -3.89 11.57
N ASN A 52 -8.49 -3.36 11.23
CA ASN A 52 -9.57 -3.17 12.19
C ASN A 52 -10.03 -4.49 12.84
N ALA A 53 -10.16 -5.55 12.05
CA ALA A 53 -10.59 -6.84 12.55
C ALA A 53 -9.56 -7.47 13.50
N LEU A 54 -8.27 -7.38 13.15
CA LEU A 54 -7.17 -7.92 13.96
C LEU A 54 -6.99 -7.11 15.25
N GLN A 55 -7.02 -5.79 15.19
CA GLN A 55 -6.97 -4.94 16.38
C GLN A 55 -8.13 -5.21 17.35
N ALA A 56 -9.32 -5.49 16.84
CA ALA A 56 -10.47 -5.82 17.66
C ALA A 56 -10.32 -7.17 18.38
N GLN A 57 -9.61 -8.13 17.78
CA GLN A 57 -9.34 -9.44 18.38
C GLN A 57 -8.25 -9.39 19.44
N VAL A 58 -7.17 -8.67 19.15
CA VAL A 58 -5.92 -8.68 19.94
C VAL A 58 -6.00 -7.77 21.19
N GLY A 59 -6.89 -6.84 21.26
CA GLY A 59 -6.70 -5.74 22.18
C GLY A 59 -7.54 -5.72 23.43
N LYS A 60 -7.30 -6.53 24.48
CA LYS A 60 -7.88 -6.17 25.81
C LYS A 60 -7.34 -6.95 27.03
N GLU A 61 -6.22 -7.65 26.92
CA GLU A 61 -5.88 -8.67 27.93
C GLU A 61 -4.95 -8.19 29.07
N GLY A 62 -4.57 -6.90 29.12
CA GLY A 62 -3.68 -6.38 30.17
C GLY A 62 -2.23 -6.90 30.09
N LEU A 63 -1.87 -7.50 28.96
CA LEU A 63 -0.55 -8.05 28.68
C LEU A 63 0.41 -6.95 28.17
N THR A 64 1.70 -7.16 28.33
CA THR A 64 2.70 -6.37 27.61
C THR A 64 2.62 -6.66 26.12
N GLU A 65 3.14 -5.75 25.28
CA GLU A 65 3.11 -5.92 23.82
C GLU A 65 3.73 -7.25 23.36
N VAL A 66 4.86 -7.63 23.94
CA VAL A 66 5.55 -8.90 23.60
C VAL A 66 4.73 -10.12 24.05
N GLU A 67 4.14 -10.08 25.25
CA GLU A 67 3.26 -11.16 25.71
C GLU A 67 2.01 -11.29 24.83
N LEU A 68 1.49 -10.16 24.36
CA LEU A 68 0.35 -10.14 23.45
C LEU A 68 0.70 -10.74 22.07
N ILE A 69 1.86 -10.36 21.52
CA ILE A 69 2.36 -10.92 20.27
C ILE A 69 2.57 -12.44 20.39
N ASN A 70 3.12 -12.89 21.52
CA ASN A 70 3.35 -14.30 21.78
C ASN A 70 2.03 -15.10 21.92
N ALA A 71 1.03 -14.50 22.57
CA ALA A 71 -0.28 -15.14 22.72
C ALA A 71 -1.07 -15.24 21.42
N HIS A 72 -0.83 -14.32 20.48
CA HIS A 72 -1.57 -14.15 19.22
C HIS A 72 -0.62 -14.11 18.00
N ALA A 73 0.36 -15.00 17.97
CA ALA A 73 1.44 -14.97 16.98
C ALA A 73 0.94 -15.04 15.52
N ASP A 74 -0.06 -15.87 15.24
CA ASP A 74 -0.63 -15.99 13.90
C ASP A 74 -1.34 -14.72 13.47
N GLU A 75 -2.10 -14.09 14.36
CA GLU A 75 -2.78 -12.83 14.12
C GLU A 75 -1.81 -11.69 13.88
N PHE A 76 -0.73 -11.61 14.66
CA PHE A 76 0.32 -10.60 14.48
C PHE A 76 1.13 -10.84 13.21
N TYR A 77 1.31 -12.08 12.78
CA TYR A 77 1.93 -12.39 11.51
C TYR A 77 1.09 -11.84 10.35
N TYR A 78 -0.22 -12.12 10.34
CA TYR A 78 -1.12 -11.52 9.35
C TYR A 78 -1.19 -10.00 9.44
N TYR A 79 -1.15 -9.45 10.65
CA TYR A 79 -1.13 -8.01 10.85
C TYR A 79 0.08 -7.35 10.19
N ALA A 80 1.26 -7.95 10.37
CA ALA A 80 2.49 -7.49 9.73
C ALA A 80 2.41 -7.58 8.19
N GLU A 81 1.90 -8.70 7.64
CA GLU A 81 1.70 -8.85 6.19
C GLU A 81 0.77 -7.77 5.63
N VAL A 82 -0.34 -7.51 6.31
CA VAL A 82 -1.35 -6.54 5.88
C VAL A 82 -0.80 -5.12 5.92
N LEU A 83 -0.02 -4.76 6.95
CA LEU A 83 0.66 -3.47 7.03
C LEU A 83 1.69 -3.31 5.90
N ALA A 84 2.49 -4.35 5.63
CA ALA A 84 3.45 -4.34 4.53
C ALA A 84 2.75 -4.13 3.17
N MET A 85 1.64 -4.80 2.93
CA MET A 85 0.84 -4.63 1.70
C MET A 85 0.27 -3.22 1.57
N ARG A 86 -0.21 -2.61 2.65
CA ARG A 86 -0.75 -1.25 2.64
C ARG A 86 0.34 -0.22 2.37
N GLY A 87 1.46 -0.30 3.08
CA GLY A 87 2.60 0.59 2.84
C GLY A 87 3.12 0.47 1.41
N TRP A 88 3.23 -0.74 0.88
CA TRP A 88 3.59 -0.99 -0.51
C TRP A 88 2.58 -0.38 -1.50
N ALA A 89 1.28 -0.49 -1.22
CA ALA A 89 0.25 0.07 -2.09
C ALA A 89 0.32 1.61 -2.14
N TYR A 90 0.49 2.29 -0.99
CA TYR A 90 0.68 3.75 -0.96
C TYR A 90 1.96 4.20 -1.69
N ALA A 91 3.07 3.50 -1.50
CA ALA A 91 4.32 3.79 -2.19
C ALA A 91 4.18 3.67 -3.71
N ASN A 92 3.45 2.66 -4.20
CA ASN A 92 3.19 2.50 -5.62
C ASN A 92 2.21 3.54 -6.17
N LEU A 93 1.15 3.89 -5.45
CA LEU A 93 0.25 4.98 -5.84
C LEU A 93 1.03 6.28 -6.00
N GLN A 94 1.89 6.62 -5.04
CA GLN A 94 2.74 7.81 -5.11
C GLN A 94 3.65 7.76 -6.32
N LYS A 95 4.30 6.62 -6.58
CA LYS A 95 5.19 6.42 -7.73
C LYS A 95 4.48 6.59 -9.08
N TRP A 96 3.26 6.08 -9.21
CA TRP A 96 2.55 6.04 -10.49
C TRP A 96 1.73 7.29 -10.81
N PHE A 97 1.27 8.00 -9.80
CA PHE A 97 0.29 9.07 -9.97
C PHE A 97 0.79 10.45 -9.53
N CYS A 98 1.97 10.53 -8.93
CA CYS A 98 2.51 11.77 -8.41
C CYS A 98 3.93 12.04 -8.90
N LEU A 99 4.40 13.25 -8.65
CA LEU A 99 5.77 13.63 -8.93
C LEU A 99 6.73 13.00 -7.91
N THR A 100 7.96 12.73 -8.34
CA THR A 100 9.03 12.34 -7.42
C THR A 100 9.43 13.51 -6.52
N PRO A 101 10.08 13.26 -5.36
CA PRO A 101 10.57 14.33 -4.49
C PRO A 101 11.44 15.36 -5.21
N GLU A 102 12.30 14.92 -6.13
CA GLU A 102 13.17 15.79 -6.93
C GLU A 102 12.36 16.66 -7.91
N GLN A 103 11.34 16.08 -8.53
CA GLN A 103 10.45 16.83 -9.43
C GLN A 103 9.62 17.85 -8.66
N ILE A 104 9.11 17.50 -7.47
CA ILE A 104 8.38 18.40 -6.57
C ILE A 104 9.27 19.60 -6.22
N ALA A 105 10.50 19.35 -5.78
CA ALA A 105 11.47 20.39 -5.46
C ALA A 105 11.82 21.28 -6.68
N THR A 106 11.95 20.68 -7.87
CA THR A 106 12.21 21.42 -9.11
C THR A 106 11.07 22.39 -9.46
N GLN A 107 9.83 22.05 -9.09
CA GLN A 107 8.67 22.94 -9.25
C GLN A 107 8.53 23.99 -8.15
N GLY A 108 9.43 24.02 -7.16
CA GLY A 108 9.45 24.98 -6.07
C GLY A 108 8.51 24.64 -4.91
N TYR A 109 8.01 23.42 -4.84
CA TYR A 109 7.19 22.95 -3.73
C TYR A 109 8.03 22.14 -2.72
N THR A 110 7.59 22.17 -1.46
CA THR A 110 8.03 21.17 -0.47
C THR A 110 7.13 19.93 -0.53
N MET A 111 7.58 18.83 0.07
CA MET A 111 6.77 17.60 0.18
C MET A 111 5.48 17.83 0.99
N ALA A 112 5.51 18.75 1.95
CA ALA A 112 4.35 19.14 2.77
C ALA A 112 3.33 19.99 1.98
N ASP A 113 3.80 20.79 1.03
CA ASP A 113 2.92 21.72 0.26
C ASP A 113 2.34 21.04 -0.98
N TYR A 114 3.00 19.98 -1.50
CA TYR A 114 2.54 19.30 -2.69
C TYR A 114 1.43 18.30 -2.36
N MET A 115 0.20 18.64 -2.81
CA MET A 115 -0.96 17.76 -2.64
C MET A 115 -0.90 16.60 -3.63
N SER A 116 -1.01 15.39 -3.10
CA SER A 116 -0.74 14.14 -3.79
C SER A 116 -2.01 13.28 -3.92
N ILE A 117 -2.07 12.18 -3.22
CA ILE A 117 -3.16 11.20 -3.26
C ILE A 117 -3.91 11.17 -1.93
N PRO A 118 -5.18 10.76 -1.90
CA PRO A 118 -5.91 10.57 -0.66
C PRO A 118 -5.29 9.47 0.21
N VAL A 119 -5.15 9.74 1.51
CA VAL A 119 -4.83 8.72 2.52
C VAL A 119 -6.11 8.34 3.26
N TYR A 120 -6.49 7.07 3.18
CA TYR A 120 -7.63 6.52 3.92
C TYR A 120 -7.12 5.83 5.19
N THR A 121 -7.65 6.23 6.32
CA THR A 121 -7.38 5.59 7.61
C THR A 121 -8.27 4.36 7.80
N GLU A 122 -7.99 3.58 8.83
CA GLU A 122 -8.79 2.43 9.25
C GLU A 122 -10.23 2.83 9.64
N GLU A 123 -10.42 4.07 10.05
CA GLU A 123 -11.71 4.63 10.46
C GLU A 123 -12.54 5.13 9.27
N ALA A 124 -11.99 5.10 8.05
CA ALA A 124 -12.68 5.55 6.86
C ALA A 124 -13.99 4.75 6.66
N THR A 125 -15.09 5.48 6.56
CA THR A 125 -16.43 4.93 6.37
C THR A 125 -16.72 4.64 4.89
N GLU A 126 -17.81 3.90 4.62
CA GLU A 126 -18.30 3.75 3.24
C GLU A 126 -18.66 5.10 2.61
N GLN A 127 -19.09 6.06 3.42
CA GLN A 127 -19.41 7.42 2.98
C GLN A 127 -18.16 8.15 2.45
N ASP A 128 -17.01 7.98 3.10
CA ASP A 128 -15.74 8.58 2.64
C ASP A 128 -15.31 7.98 1.30
N THR A 129 -15.67 6.73 1.04
CA THR A 129 -15.40 6.07 -0.24
C THR A 129 -16.27 6.63 -1.38
N ILE A 130 -17.49 7.05 -1.08
CA ILE A 130 -18.45 7.59 -2.06
C ILE A 130 -18.14 9.08 -2.36
N ILE A 131 -17.86 9.87 -1.32
CA ILE A 131 -17.60 11.31 -1.45
C ILE A 131 -16.15 11.55 -1.92
N GLY A 132 -15.24 10.64 -1.61
CA GLY A 132 -13.79 10.77 -1.77
C GLY A 132 -13.15 11.51 -0.60
N ALA A 133 -12.02 10.99 -0.13
CA ALA A 133 -11.21 11.71 0.84
C ALA A 133 -10.47 12.88 0.17
N PRO A 134 -10.18 13.97 0.90
CA PRO A 134 -9.35 15.03 0.39
C PRO A 134 -7.94 14.52 0.05
N LEU A 135 -7.27 15.21 -0.86
CA LEU A 135 -5.87 14.92 -1.15
C LEU A 135 -5.03 15.16 0.11
N SER A 136 -4.07 14.29 0.32
CA SER A 136 -3.05 14.41 1.36
C SER A 136 -1.76 14.99 0.79
N SER A 137 -0.91 15.57 1.62
CA SER A 137 0.41 15.99 1.17
C SER A 137 1.27 14.78 0.78
N ALA A 138 2.23 14.97 -0.12
CA ALA A 138 3.17 13.91 -0.46
C ALA A 138 3.95 13.43 0.77
N GLU A 139 4.28 14.33 1.69
CA GLU A 139 4.91 13.99 2.98
C GLU A 139 4.05 13.02 3.80
N ASP A 140 2.74 13.28 3.93
CA ASP A 140 1.82 12.41 4.66
C ASP A 140 1.70 11.03 4.03
N VAL A 141 1.66 10.95 2.70
CA VAL A 141 1.60 9.68 1.98
C VAL A 141 2.86 8.84 2.22
N TYR A 142 4.06 9.45 2.08
CA TYR A 142 5.31 8.75 2.33
C TYR A 142 5.45 8.36 3.79
N ARG A 143 5.07 9.25 4.73
CA ARG A 143 5.07 8.96 6.16
C ARG A 143 4.17 7.77 6.48
N ARG A 144 2.96 7.73 5.93
CA ARG A 144 2.04 6.59 6.12
C ARG A 144 2.63 5.29 5.59
N ALA A 145 3.19 5.30 4.39
CA ALA A 145 3.83 4.12 3.83
C ALA A 145 5.03 3.64 4.68
N GLU A 146 5.84 4.57 5.15
CA GLU A 146 7.01 4.28 6.00
C GLU A 146 6.60 3.72 7.36
N GLU A 147 5.60 4.29 8.02
CA GLU A 147 5.06 3.83 9.30
C GLU A 147 4.53 2.40 9.19
N ASP A 148 3.75 2.10 8.16
CA ASP A 148 3.23 0.76 7.91
C ASP A 148 4.36 -0.25 7.68
N LEU A 149 5.35 0.07 6.85
CA LEU A 149 6.48 -0.81 6.56
C LEU A 149 7.39 -1.02 7.78
N LYS A 150 7.67 0.03 8.55
CA LYS A 150 8.43 -0.08 9.81
C LYS A 150 7.71 -0.94 10.84
N SER A 151 6.41 -0.76 10.98
CA SER A 151 5.61 -1.58 11.89
C SER A 151 5.59 -3.04 11.46
N ALA A 152 5.46 -3.32 10.16
CA ALA A 152 5.52 -4.67 9.64
C ALA A 152 6.88 -5.34 9.95
N ILE A 153 7.98 -4.66 9.69
CA ILE A 153 9.34 -5.15 10.01
C ILE A 153 9.46 -5.43 11.51
N TYR A 154 9.01 -4.50 12.35
CA TYR A 154 9.07 -4.65 13.80
C TYR A 154 8.35 -5.92 14.29
N TYR A 155 7.13 -6.17 13.80
CA TYR A 155 6.38 -7.37 14.19
C TYR A 155 7.02 -8.66 13.65
N PHE A 156 7.51 -8.66 12.42
CA PHE A 156 8.25 -9.82 11.88
C PHE A 156 9.53 -10.10 12.68
N ASP A 157 10.28 -9.08 13.06
CA ASP A 157 11.51 -9.23 13.86
C ASP A 157 11.23 -9.85 15.23
N ILE A 158 10.13 -9.49 15.89
CA ILE A 158 9.74 -10.09 17.17
C ILE A 158 9.35 -11.55 16.96
N LEU A 159 8.47 -11.82 15.99
CA LEU A 159 8.00 -13.17 15.72
C LEU A 159 9.16 -14.11 15.33
N GLU A 160 10.14 -13.64 14.57
CA GLU A 160 11.34 -14.41 14.24
C GLU A 160 12.21 -14.70 15.45
N LYS A 161 12.46 -13.71 16.32
CA LYS A 161 13.26 -13.87 17.55
C LYS A 161 12.64 -14.87 18.52
N GLU A 162 11.32 -14.90 18.61
CA GLU A 162 10.58 -15.85 19.46
C GLU A 162 10.44 -17.24 18.81
N GLY A 163 11.05 -17.46 17.63
CA GLY A 163 11.01 -18.76 16.92
C GLY A 163 9.66 -19.10 16.30
N MET A 164 8.80 -18.10 16.14
CA MET A 164 7.43 -18.22 15.61
C MET A 164 7.38 -18.09 14.09
N THR A 165 8.37 -18.62 13.39
CA THR A 165 8.34 -18.64 11.93
C THR A 165 7.25 -19.58 11.44
N ARG A 166 6.33 -19.03 10.65
CA ARG A 166 5.27 -19.80 10.01
C ARG A 166 5.88 -20.80 9.03
N THR A 167 5.79 -22.07 9.35
CA THR A 167 6.09 -23.11 8.38
C THR A 167 4.98 -23.09 7.33
N ILE A 168 5.26 -22.55 6.15
CA ILE A 168 4.34 -22.69 5.01
C ILE A 168 4.28 -24.18 4.72
N LYS A 169 3.24 -24.83 5.19
CA LYS A 169 2.91 -26.17 4.69
C LYS A 169 2.53 -25.97 3.23
N GLN A 170 3.44 -26.35 2.34
CA GLN A 170 3.09 -26.61 0.95
C GLN A 170 2.15 -27.82 0.97
N GLU A 171 0.87 -27.59 0.97
CA GLU A 171 -0.10 -28.59 0.55
C GLU A 171 0.02 -28.66 -0.98
N MET A 172 0.79 -29.67 -1.44
CA MET A 172 0.78 -30.09 -2.85
C MET A 172 -0.50 -30.83 -3.14
#